data_5daecc28c5e8762f414f03d70abe9a0f
#
_entry.id   5daecc28c5e8762f414f03d70abe9a0f
#
_cell.length_a   1.000
_cell.length_b   1.000
_cell.length_c   1.000
_cell.angle_alpha   90.00
_cell.angle_beta   90.00
_cell.angle_gamma   90.00
#
_symmetry.space_group_name_H-M   'P 1'
#
loop_
_entity.id
_entity.type
_entity.pdbx_description
1 polymer ?
#
loop_
_entity_poly.entity_id
_entity_poly.type
_entity_poly.pdbx_seq_one_letter_code
_entity_poly.pdbx_strand_id
1 'polypeptide(L)'
;MRIGINPEKENKEIKDKIYHRVVVPVYIPDFEGYFAGSFEVFKLCLESLLLTVHSQTRITIYNNNCHKDVKTYIDKKYYESEYIDQVFHSKKNVGKINAILASVKGNLEKLITVSDADVFFKNGWQFGVEKLFVNFPEVGMISPVPSSKSMLSYTSNNWFYSLFKGNLSFEKVLDPKAMHRFDLSLGNKQRLYKSIHLKKYLVLTNKKNNSQAVMGCGHFVATVHRVVFDKGSSEPAFFKISNGVVSKFIDIPNEKLGFLRLATKENLAFHMGNFTEPWMFEEFRTLKKEISNGIDSSNLVSKSFNKKATFIGKIYLRLLKIKAFRNLLFRRFGIKDYPI
;
A
#
# COMPACT_ATOMS: atom_id res chain seq x y z
N MET A 1 -12.86 44.06 -19.39
CA MET A 1 -11.53 44.69 -19.12
C MET A 1 -10.95 44.03 -17.84
N ARG A 2 -9.66 43.66 -17.82
CA ARG A 2 -9.00 43.09 -16.62
C ARG A 2 -8.52 44.25 -15.75
N ILE A 3 -8.84 44.24 -14.46
CA ILE A 3 -8.38 45.21 -13.49
C ILE A 3 -7.27 44.61 -12.63
N GLY A 4 -6.08 45.20 -12.71
CA GLY A 4 -4.90 44.79 -11.89
C GLY A 4 -4.19 43.51 -12.35
N ILE A 5 -3.14 43.19 -11.59
CA ILE A 5 -2.32 41.97 -11.76
C ILE A 5 -2.74 40.97 -10.68
N ASN A 6 -2.86 39.68 -11.05
CA ASN A 6 -3.14 38.63 -10.09
C ASN A 6 -2.00 38.57 -9.04
N PRO A 7 -2.25 38.75 -7.73
CA PRO A 7 -1.24 38.75 -6.71
C PRO A 7 -0.49 37.41 -6.57
N GLU A 8 -1.08 36.30 -7.05
CA GLU A 8 -0.45 34.97 -7.05
C GLU A 8 0.56 34.74 -8.21
N LYS A 9 0.78 35.77 -9.08
CA LYS A 9 1.77 35.71 -10.15
C LYS A 9 3.23 35.79 -9.68
N GLU A 10 3.46 36.08 -8.42
CA GLU A 10 4.79 35.94 -7.83
C GLU A 10 5.19 34.46 -7.84
N ASN A 11 6.44 34.15 -8.28
CA ASN A 11 6.98 32.77 -8.34
C ASN A 11 7.19 32.21 -6.93
N LYS A 12 6.11 32.01 -6.21
CA LYS A 12 6.11 31.38 -4.88
C LYS A 12 6.04 29.86 -5.03
N GLU A 13 7.03 29.17 -4.49
CA GLU A 13 6.94 27.71 -4.35
C GLU A 13 5.81 27.35 -3.40
N ILE A 14 5.02 26.36 -3.78
CA ILE A 14 4.03 25.74 -2.87
C ILE A 14 4.84 24.97 -1.82
N LYS A 15 4.90 25.51 -0.60
CA LYS A 15 5.53 24.84 0.56
C LYS A 15 4.46 24.29 1.45
N ASP A 16 4.40 22.97 1.55
CA ASP A 16 3.52 22.26 2.49
C ASP A 16 4.38 21.41 3.44
N LYS A 17 3.98 21.36 4.71
CA LYS A 17 4.54 20.44 5.70
C LYS A 17 3.98 19.02 5.55
N ILE A 18 2.87 18.89 4.82
CA ILE A 18 2.22 17.63 4.53
C ILE A 18 3.12 16.82 3.59
N TYR A 19 3.39 15.58 3.97
CA TYR A 19 4.25 14.72 3.17
C TYR A 19 3.63 13.36 2.84
N HIS A 20 2.48 13.03 3.42
CA HIS A 20 1.79 11.77 3.23
C HIS A 20 0.34 12.01 2.79
N ARG A 21 -0.05 11.37 1.68
CA ARG A 21 -1.43 11.37 1.18
C ARG A 21 -1.98 9.96 1.16
N VAL A 22 -3.21 9.80 1.62
CA VAL A 22 -3.95 8.54 1.46
C VAL A 22 -5.02 8.74 0.40
N VAL A 23 -5.06 7.86 -0.60
CA VAL A 23 -6.02 7.88 -1.69
C VAL A 23 -6.93 6.66 -1.58
N VAL A 24 -8.24 6.91 -1.46
CA VAL A 24 -9.27 5.88 -1.32
C VAL A 24 -10.27 5.99 -2.46
N PRO A 25 -10.12 5.21 -3.55
CA PRO A 25 -11.14 5.09 -4.58
C PRO A 25 -12.28 4.22 -4.08
N VAL A 26 -13.52 4.72 -4.19
CA VAL A 26 -14.73 4.04 -3.69
C VAL A 26 -15.69 3.78 -4.84
N TYR A 27 -16.20 2.55 -4.94
CA TYR A 27 -17.24 2.17 -5.89
C TYR A 27 -18.26 1.26 -5.22
N ILE A 28 -19.39 1.83 -4.82
CA ILE A 28 -20.55 1.15 -4.21
C ILE A 28 -21.79 1.69 -4.91
N PRO A 29 -22.20 1.10 -6.04
CA PRO A 29 -23.25 1.64 -6.90
C PRO A 29 -24.66 1.44 -6.34
N ASP A 30 -24.85 0.40 -5.54
CA ASP A 30 -26.10 -0.04 -4.94
C ASP A 30 -25.83 -0.80 -3.62
N PHE A 31 -26.86 -1.34 -2.99
CA PHE A 31 -26.78 -2.11 -1.75
C PHE A 31 -27.35 -3.53 -1.93
N GLU A 32 -27.12 -4.11 -3.10
CA GLU A 32 -27.61 -5.44 -3.44
C GLU A 32 -26.46 -6.41 -3.73
N GLY A 33 -26.71 -7.70 -3.60
CA GLY A 33 -25.78 -8.76 -3.97
C GLY A 33 -24.38 -8.57 -3.37
N TYR A 34 -23.39 -8.39 -4.24
CA TYR A 34 -21.99 -8.19 -3.83
C TYR A 34 -21.80 -6.92 -2.98
N PHE A 35 -22.56 -5.87 -3.22
CA PHE A 35 -22.40 -4.57 -2.56
C PHE A 35 -23.25 -4.41 -1.30
N ALA A 36 -24.09 -5.40 -0.92
CA ALA A 36 -25.06 -5.29 0.17
C ALA A 36 -24.46 -4.83 1.51
N GLY A 37 -23.27 -5.31 1.88
CA GLY A 37 -22.56 -4.92 3.10
C GLY A 37 -21.47 -3.87 2.91
N SER A 38 -21.14 -3.51 1.67
CA SER A 38 -19.95 -2.72 1.34
C SER A 38 -19.97 -1.31 1.93
N PHE A 39 -21.15 -0.72 2.15
CA PHE A 39 -21.25 0.62 2.73
C PHE A 39 -20.86 0.64 4.21
N GLU A 40 -21.29 -0.33 5.00
CA GLU A 40 -20.87 -0.44 6.41
C GLU A 40 -19.36 -0.75 6.53
N VAL A 41 -18.84 -1.60 5.65
CA VAL A 41 -17.39 -1.85 5.55
C VAL A 41 -16.63 -0.56 5.22
N PHE A 42 -17.10 0.23 4.26
CA PHE A 42 -16.46 1.51 3.91
C PHE A 42 -16.51 2.51 5.07
N LYS A 43 -17.59 2.56 5.84
CA LYS A 43 -17.65 3.41 7.05
C LYS A 43 -16.55 3.01 8.04
N LEU A 44 -16.40 1.71 8.34
CA LEU A 44 -15.32 1.23 9.22
C LEU A 44 -13.93 1.53 8.65
N CYS A 45 -13.75 1.39 7.33
CA CYS A 45 -12.50 1.77 6.66
C CYS A 45 -12.16 3.23 6.91
N LEU A 46 -13.07 4.14 6.58
CA LEU A 46 -12.83 5.56 6.69
C LEU A 46 -12.65 6.03 8.14
N GLU A 47 -13.49 5.55 9.08
CA GLU A 47 -13.38 5.90 10.49
C GLU A 47 -12.08 5.37 11.11
N SER A 48 -11.67 4.12 10.81
CA SER A 48 -10.39 3.59 11.29
C SER A 48 -9.20 4.38 10.72
N LEU A 49 -9.27 4.79 9.46
CA LEU A 49 -8.25 5.64 8.82
C LEU A 49 -8.14 6.99 9.52
N LEU A 50 -9.26 7.69 9.70
CA LEU A 50 -9.32 9.01 10.35
C LEU A 50 -8.80 9.00 11.79
N LEU A 51 -8.99 7.91 12.53
CA LEU A 51 -8.46 7.75 13.89
C LEU A 51 -6.96 7.49 13.93
N THR A 52 -6.36 6.93 12.87
CA THR A 52 -5.02 6.36 12.91
C THR A 52 -3.98 7.08 12.03
N VAL A 53 -4.36 8.19 11.40
CA VAL A 53 -3.42 9.05 10.65
C VAL A 53 -2.88 10.19 11.53
N HIS A 54 -1.62 10.55 11.31
CA HIS A 54 -0.98 11.68 11.99
C HIS A 54 -1.27 13.03 11.29
N SER A 55 -0.96 14.15 11.96
CA SER A 55 -1.30 15.52 11.54
C SER A 55 -0.75 15.94 10.17
N GLN A 56 0.38 15.36 9.72
CA GLN A 56 1.00 15.67 8.42
C GLN A 56 0.47 14.77 7.29
N THR A 57 -0.79 14.33 7.40
CA THR A 57 -1.48 13.50 6.39
C THR A 57 -2.67 14.25 5.81
N ARG A 58 -2.92 14.02 4.52
CA ARG A 58 -4.18 14.38 3.85
C ARG A 58 -4.78 13.18 3.16
N ILE A 59 -6.10 13.20 3.02
CA ILE A 59 -6.88 12.10 2.46
C ILE A 59 -7.65 12.61 1.25
N THR A 60 -7.51 11.92 0.13
CA THR A 60 -8.34 12.11 -1.05
C THR A 60 -9.29 10.94 -1.18
N ILE A 61 -10.59 11.21 -1.24
CA ILE A 61 -11.62 10.22 -1.54
C ILE A 61 -12.07 10.40 -2.99
N TYR A 62 -12.01 9.34 -3.78
CA TYR A 62 -12.53 9.35 -5.14
C TYR A 62 -13.83 8.54 -5.21
N ASN A 63 -14.97 9.24 -5.17
CA ASN A 63 -16.29 8.65 -5.41
C ASN A 63 -16.44 8.31 -6.90
N ASN A 64 -16.33 7.05 -7.22
CA ASN A 64 -16.30 6.51 -8.58
C ASN A 64 -17.69 6.08 -9.06
N ASN A 65 -18.70 6.98 -8.96
CA ASN A 65 -20.13 6.72 -9.25
C ASN A 65 -20.80 5.80 -8.22
N CYS A 66 -20.72 6.15 -6.95
CA CYS A 66 -21.42 5.44 -5.88
C CYS A 66 -22.89 5.86 -5.76
N HIS A 67 -23.67 5.05 -5.04
CA HIS A 67 -25.03 5.37 -4.61
C HIS A 67 -25.07 6.73 -3.88
N LYS A 68 -26.23 7.41 -3.95
CA LYS A 68 -26.43 8.75 -3.35
C LYS A 68 -26.09 8.81 -1.86
N ASP A 69 -26.43 7.78 -1.09
CA ASP A 69 -26.20 7.75 0.37
C ASP A 69 -24.71 7.64 0.70
N VAL A 70 -23.94 6.87 -0.09
CA VAL A 70 -22.47 6.82 0.01
C VAL A 70 -21.87 8.19 -0.31
N LYS A 71 -22.37 8.88 -1.35
CA LYS A 71 -21.95 10.24 -1.70
C LYS A 71 -22.23 11.19 -0.54
N THR A 72 -23.44 11.17 0.01
CA THR A 72 -23.84 12.04 1.14
C THR A 72 -22.96 11.80 2.37
N TYR A 73 -22.61 10.53 2.67
CA TYR A 73 -21.71 10.21 3.76
C TYR A 73 -20.29 10.75 3.51
N ILE A 74 -19.76 10.62 2.29
CA ILE A 74 -18.44 11.17 1.91
C ILE A 74 -18.44 12.69 2.09
N ASP A 75 -19.47 13.39 1.58
CA ASP A 75 -19.59 14.85 1.69
C ASP A 75 -19.65 15.28 3.16
N LYS A 76 -20.43 14.57 3.99
CA LYS A 76 -20.49 14.83 5.44
C LYS A 76 -19.10 14.70 6.07
N LYS A 77 -18.37 13.63 5.79
CA LYS A 77 -17.02 13.39 6.35
C LYS A 77 -16.00 14.42 5.87
N TYR A 78 -16.12 14.91 4.66
CA TYR A 78 -15.28 15.98 4.13
C TYR A 78 -15.43 17.26 4.95
N TYR A 79 -16.65 17.64 5.33
CA TYR A 79 -16.90 18.83 6.15
C TYR A 79 -16.56 18.64 7.64
N GLU A 80 -16.61 17.41 8.15
CA GLU A 80 -16.33 17.09 9.55
C GLU A 80 -14.83 16.89 9.87
N SER A 81 -14.00 16.62 8.87
CA SER A 81 -12.61 16.21 9.08
C SER A 81 -11.61 17.08 8.32
N GLU A 82 -10.67 17.68 9.03
CA GLU A 82 -9.54 18.42 8.45
C GLU A 82 -8.55 17.54 7.66
N TYR A 83 -8.56 16.21 7.87
CA TYR A 83 -7.71 15.28 7.14
C TYR A 83 -8.18 15.03 5.71
N ILE A 84 -9.49 15.11 5.45
CA ILE A 84 -10.05 14.94 4.10
C ILE A 84 -10.04 16.30 3.41
N ASP A 85 -9.02 16.58 2.61
CA ASP A 85 -8.87 17.87 1.92
C ASP A 85 -9.37 17.85 0.48
N GLN A 86 -9.61 16.66 -0.09
CA GLN A 86 -10.05 16.50 -1.46
C GLN A 86 -11.08 15.38 -1.61
N VAL A 87 -12.17 15.70 -2.32
CA VAL A 87 -13.18 14.73 -2.75
C VAL A 87 -13.44 14.90 -4.24
N PHE A 88 -13.30 13.83 -5.00
CA PHE A 88 -13.69 13.77 -6.40
C PHE A 88 -15.00 13.00 -6.56
N HIS A 89 -15.97 13.59 -7.28
CA HIS A 89 -17.21 12.90 -7.63
C HIS A 89 -17.28 12.66 -9.12
N SER A 90 -17.18 11.41 -9.55
CA SER A 90 -17.38 11.03 -10.94
C SER A 90 -18.84 10.57 -11.18
N LYS A 91 -19.45 11.01 -12.28
CA LYS A 91 -20.77 10.53 -12.70
C LYS A 91 -20.76 9.17 -13.39
N LYS A 92 -19.58 8.58 -13.57
CA LYS A 92 -19.38 7.24 -14.16
C LYS A 92 -18.20 6.54 -13.51
N ASN A 93 -18.22 5.22 -13.45
CA ASN A 93 -17.10 4.43 -13.00
C ASN A 93 -15.97 4.47 -14.05
N VAL A 94 -14.88 5.16 -13.73
CA VAL A 94 -13.68 5.28 -14.57
C VAL A 94 -12.64 4.19 -14.32
N GLY A 95 -12.90 3.30 -13.35
CA GLY A 95 -11.98 2.25 -12.91
C GLY A 95 -11.04 2.70 -11.80
N LYS A 96 -10.53 1.73 -11.02
CA LYS A 96 -9.69 1.97 -9.83
C LYS A 96 -8.43 2.78 -10.17
N ILE A 97 -7.71 2.39 -11.21
CA ILE A 97 -6.43 3.03 -11.56
C ILE A 97 -6.61 4.47 -12.02
N ASN A 98 -7.61 4.75 -12.85
CA ASN A 98 -7.86 6.12 -13.31
C ASN A 98 -8.27 7.04 -12.13
N ALA A 99 -9.04 6.51 -11.18
CA ALA A 99 -9.37 7.23 -9.95
C ALA A 99 -8.12 7.53 -9.12
N ILE A 100 -7.20 6.58 -8.96
CA ILE A 100 -5.92 6.77 -8.27
C ILE A 100 -5.07 7.82 -8.99
N LEU A 101 -4.87 7.68 -10.31
CA LEU A 101 -4.04 8.61 -11.09
C LEU A 101 -4.58 10.04 -11.04
N ALA A 102 -5.90 10.22 -11.14
CA ALA A 102 -6.54 11.52 -11.01
C ALA A 102 -6.30 12.14 -9.62
N SER A 103 -6.35 11.31 -8.56
CA SER A 103 -6.15 11.74 -7.18
C SER A 103 -4.70 12.08 -6.84
N VAL A 104 -3.72 11.52 -7.56
CA VAL A 104 -2.29 11.69 -7.24
C VAL A 104 -1.67 12.86 -7.99
N LYS A 105 -2.04 13.09 -9.25
CA LYS A 105 -1.34 14.01 -10.16
C LYS A 105 -1.33 15.47 -9.73
N GLY A 106 -2.36 15.92 -9.00
CA GLY A 106 -2.47 17.32 -8.52
C GLY A 106 -1.83 17.57 -7.16
N ASN A 107 -1.20 16.58 -6.55
CA ASN A 107 -0.70 16.64 -5.17
C ASN A 107 0.83 16.58 -5.13
N LEU A 108 1.47 16.99 -4.02
CA LEU A 108 2.92 17.13 -3.92
C LEU A 108 3.57 16.25 -2.84
N GLU A 109 2.79 15.50 -2.07
CA GLU A 109 3.28 14.69 -0.95
C GLU A 109 4.27 13.62 -1.42
N LYS A 110 5.32 13.39 -0.63
CA LYS A 110 6.40 12.43 -0.94
C LYS A 110 5.92 10.98 -0.91
N LEU A 111 4.97 10.66 -0.04
CA LEU A 111 4.41 9.33 0.16
C LEU A 111 2.92 9.33 -0.19
N ILE A 112 2.53 8.35 -0.98
CA ILE A 112 1.13 8.16 -1.40
C ILE A 112 0.68 6.76 -0.96
N THR A 113 -0.21 6.67 0.01
CA THR A 113 -0.87 5.41 0.32
C THR A 113 -2.09 5.23 -0.57
N VAL A 114 -2.09 4.18 -1.36
CA VAL A 114 -3.28 3.72 -2.08
C VAL A 114 -3.96 2.65 -1.24
N SER A 115 -5.23 2.83 -0.95
CA SER A 115 -6.04 1.90 -0.16
C SER A 115 -7.32 1.53 -0.87
N ASP A 116 -7.71 0.25 -0.79
CA ASP A 116 -9.07 -0.16 -1.11
C ASP A 116 -10.04 0.38 -0.05
N ALA A 117 -11.32 0.46 -0.39
CA ALA A 117 -12.36 1.03 0.47
C ALA A 117 -12.87 0.04 1.55
N ASP A 118 -12.22 -1.11 1.66
CA ASP A 118 -12.50 -2.20 2.60
C ASP A 118 -11.29 -2.56 3.48
N VAL A 119 -10.43 -1.58 3.72
CA VAL A 119 -9.25 -1.72 4.59
C VAL A 119 -9.55 -1.19 5.99
N PHE A 120 -9.29 -1.98 7.01
CA PHE A 120 -9.31 -1.56 8.40
C PHE A 120 -7.89 -1.21 8.83
N PHE A 121 -7.68 0.02 9.29
CA PHE A 121 -6.37 0.52 9.73
C PHE A 121 -6.22 0.38 11.25
N LYS A 122 -5.03 -0.08 11.70
CA LYS A 122 -4.68 -0.20 13.13
C LYS A 122 -3.77 0.94 13.55
N ASN A 123 -3.76 1.27 14.83
CA ASN A 123 -2.78 2.23 15.35
C ASN A 123 -1.35 1.84 14.97
N GLY A 124 -0.54 2.83 14.65
CA GLY A 124 0.86 2.65 14.29
C GLY A 124 1.13 2.18 12.85
N TRP A 125 0.09 1.97 12.03
CA TRP A 125 0.28 1.52 10.63
C TRP A 125 1.16 2.48 9.84
N GLN A 126 0.88 3.77 9.97
CA GLN A 126 1.55 4.82 9.20
C GLN A 126 3.01 4.94 9.64
N PHE A 127 3.26 5.00 10.95
CA PHE A 127 4.61 5.02 11.50
C PHE A 127 5.43 3.80 11.10
N GLY A 128 4.84 2.59 11.15
CA GLY A 128 5.50 1.35 10.74
C GLY A 128 5.96 1.38 9.29
N VAL A 129 5.12 1.90 8.39
CA VAL A 129 5.43 2.07 6.96
C VAL A 129 6.50 3.15 6.76
N GLU A 130 6.32 4.33 7.32
CA GLU A 130 7.23 5.47 7.16
C GLU A 130 8.64 5.18 7.69
N LYS A 131 8.73 4.50 8.84
CA LYS A 131 10.00 4.03 9.40
C LYS A 131 10.77 3.13 8.43
N LEU A 132 10.07 2.31 7.67
CA LEU A 132 10.72 1.47 6.65
C LEU A 132 11.21 2.30 5.46
N PHE A 133 10.49 3.36 5.04
CA PHE A 133 10.99 4.29 4.01
C PHE A 133 12.28 4.99 4.45
N VAL A 134 12.39 5.39 5.72
CA VAL A 134 13.63 5.97 6.28
C VAL A 134 14.76 4.94 6.33
N ASN A 135 14.45 3.72 6.78
CA ASN A 135 15.47 2.69 7.00
C ASN A 135 15.93 1.95 5.73
N PHE A 136 15.15 2.00 4.66
CA PHE A 136 15.45 1.45 3.35
C PHE A 136 15.27 2.53 2.27
N PRO A 137 16.26 3.42 2.09
CA PRO A 137 16.14 4.49 1.10
C PRO A 137 15.88 4.03 -0.34
N GLU A 138 16.14 2.75 -0.63
CA GLU A 138 15.90 2.13 -1.94
C GLU A 138 14.47 1.60 -2.09
N VAL A 139 13.61 1.73 -1.07
CA VAL A 139 12.24 1.25 -1.18
C VAL A 139 11.34 2.23 -1.93
N GLY A 140 10.50 1.71 -2.79
CA GLY A 140 9.50 2.51 -3.52
C GLY A 140 8.06 2.15 -3.14
N MET A 141 7.85 0.97 -2.52
CA MET A 141 6.51 0.52 -2.15
C MET A 141 6.54 -0.33 -0.88
N ILE A 142 5.68 0.01 0.10
CA ILE A 142 5.55 -0.70 1.37
C ILE A 142 4.08 -0.94 1.69
N SER A 143 3.73 -2.19 2.04
CA SER A 143 2.42 -2.52 2.62
C SER A 143 2.50 -2.62 4.15
N PRO A 144 1.49 -2.11 4.90
CA PRO A 144 1.36 -2.36 6.33
C PRO A 144 0.91 -3.80 6.64
N VAL A 145 0.79 -4.66 5.62
CA VAL A 145 0.32 -6.05 5.73
C VAL A 145 1.35 -6.99 5.11
N PRO A 146 1.96 -7.88 5.90
CA PRO A 146 2.93 -8.84 5.41
C PRO A 146 2.26 -9.92 4.56
N SER A 147 2.98 -10.42 3.54
CA SER A 147 2.55 -11.55 2.74
C SER A 147 3.66 -12.55 2.50
N SER A 148 3.46 -13.78 2.93
CA SER A 148 4.43 -14.88 2.74
C SER A 148 4.59 -15.31 1.28
N LYS A 149 3.68 -14.89 0.37
CA LYS A 149 3.70 -15.27 -1.04
C LYS A 149 4.21 -14.18 -1.99
N SER A 150 4.39 -12.95 -1.50
CA SER A 150 4.76 -11.82 -2.36
C SER A 150 6.25 -11.73 -2.68
N MET A 151 7.09 -12.60 -2.11
CA MET A 151 8.55 -12.54 -2.20
C MET A 151 9.14 -12.75 -3.61
N LEU A 152 8.36 -13.26 -4.56
CA LEU A 152 8.79 -13.47 -5.94
C LEU A 152 8.11 -12.55 -6.96
N SER A 153 7.15 -11.73 -6.52
CA SER A 153 6.35 -10.89 -7.40
C SER A 153 6.92 -9.47 -7.47
N TYR A 154 7.50 -9.08 -8.61
CA TYR A 154 8.09 -7.76 -8.83
C TYR A 154 9.14 -7.38 -7.77
N THR A 155 10.00 -8.33 -7.39
CA THR A 155 10.99 -8.20 -6.32
C THR A 155 12.44 -8.37 -6.80
N SER A 156 12.71 -8.18 -8.08
CA SER A 156 14.07 -8.30 -8.63
C SER A 156 15.08 -7.46 -7.84
N ASN A 157 14.72 -6.22 -7.52
CA ASN A 157 15.60 -5.31 -6.78
C ASN A 157 15.80 -5.74 -5.33
N ASN A 158 14.81 -6.37 -4.70
CA ASN A 158 14.94 -6.95 -3.36
C ASN A 158 15.97 -8.08 -3.35
N TRP A 159 15.92 -8.97 -4.35
CA TRP A 159 16.89 -10.07 -4.50
C TRP A 159 18.28 -9.55 -4.81
N PHE A 160 18.40 -8.51 -5.64
CA PHE A 160 19.69 -7.84 -5.84
C PHE A 160 20.22 -7.20 -4.54
N TYR A 161 19.35 -6.49 -3.80
CA TYR A 161 19.70 -5.89 -2.51
C TYR A 161 20.26 -6.91 -1.53
N SER A 162 19.62 -8.08 -1.45
CA SER A 162 20.01 -9.14 -0.53
C SER A 162 21.42 -9.71 -0.80
N LEU A 163 21.94 -9.61 -2.01
CA LEU A 163 23.29 -10.07 -2.33
C LEU A 163 24.39 -9.21 -1.68
N PHE A 164 24.14 -7.91 -1.55
CA PHE A 164 25.18 -6.95 -1.16
C PHE A 164 24.87 -6.19 0.13
N LYS A 165 23.64 -5.73 0.28
CA LYS A 165 23.23 -4.79 1.34
C LYS A 165 22.32 -5.41 2.41
N GLY A 166 21.80 -6.60 2.18
CA GLY A 166 20.83 -7.25 3.06
C GLY A 166 21.20 -8.68 3.40
N ASN A 167 20.56 -9.20 4.46
CA ASN A 167 20.54 -10.62 4.79
C ASN A 167 19.10 -11.12 4.69
N LEU A 168 18.93 -12.38 4.30
CA LEU A 168 17.63 -13.04 4.21
C LEU A 168 17.53 -14.17 5.23
N SER A 169 16.38 -14.25 5.90
CA SER A 169 16.03 -15.32 6.83
C SER A 169 14.53 -15.62 6.78
N PHE A 170 14.15 -16.89 6.93
CA PHE A 170 12.75 -17.24 7.18
C PHE A 170 12.45 -17.12 8.65
N GLU A 171 11.60 -16.17 9.00
CA GLU A 171 11.21 -15.89 10.38
C GLU A 171 9.77 -16.32 10.66
N LYS A 172 9.43 -16.44 11.94
CA LYS A 172 8.07 -16.75 12.40
C LYS A 172 7.12 -15.60 12.03
N VAL A 173 5.97 -15.94 11.45
CA VAL A 173 4.88 -14.98 11.24
C VAL A 173 4.39 -14.47 12.60
N LEU A 174 4.35 -13.16 12.78
CA LEU A 174 3.95 -12.54 14.06
C LEU A 174 2.45 -12.70 14.32
N ASP A 175 1.63 -12.53 13.30
CA ASP A 175 0.17 -12.68 13.39
C ASP A 175 -0.38 -13.64 12.32
N PRO A 176 -0.34 -14.97 12.57
CA PRO A 176 -0.90 -15.95 11.66
C PRO A 176 -2.43 -15.83 11.50
N LYS A 177 -3.13 -15.32 12.54
CA LYS A 177 -4.58 -15.13 12.49
C LYS A 177 -4.96 -14.03 11.51
N ALA A 178 -4.21 -12.92 11.49
CA ALA A 178 -4.43 -11.85 10.53
C ALA A 178 -4.24 -12.32 9.08
N MET A 179 -3.19 -13.10 8.80
CA MET A 179 -2.99 -13.69 7.47
C MET A 179 -4.11 -14.65 7.07
N HIS A 180 -4.63 -15.42 8.03
CA HIS A 180 -5.77 -16.29 7.79
C HIS A 180 -7.06 -15.50 7.51
N ARG A 181 -7.32 -14.42 8.27
CA ARG A 181 -8.42 -13.49 8.01
C ARG A 181 -8.33 -12.88 6.60
N PHE A 182 -7.12 -12.50 6.17
CA PHE A 182 -6.91 -12.02 4.81
C PHE A 182 -7.29 -13.06 3.74
N ASP A 183 -6.91 -14.32 3.92
CA ASP A 183 -7.29 -15.41 3.00
C ASP A 183 -8.81 -15.61 2.93
N LEU A 184 -9.50 -15.54 4.08
CA LEU A 184 -10.97 -15.62 4.16
C LEU A 184 -11.65 -14.43 3.46
N SER A 185 -11.15 -13.21 3.67
CA SER A 185 -11.73 -11.98 3.12
C SER A 185 -11.72 -11.91 1.59
N LEU A 186 -10.86 -12.72 0.94
CA LEU A 186 -10.81 -12.85 -0.52
C LEU A 186 -11.93 -13.76 -1.09
N GLY A 187 -12.74 -14.39 -0.25
CA GLY A 187 -13.77 -15.33 -0.68
C GLY A 187 -13.23 -16.64 -1.29
N ASN A 188 -11.94 -16.89 -1.20
CA ASN A 188 -11.22 -17.96 -1.90
C ASN A 188 -11.23 -19.32 -1.17
N LYS A 189 -12.12 -19.53 -0.20
CA LYS A 189 -12.20 -20.78 0.60
C LYS A 189 -10.81 -21.23 1.11
N GLN A 190 -10.01 -20.30 1.62
CA GLN A 190 -8.68 -20.57 2.23
C GLN A 190 -7.67 -21.22 1.26
N ARG A 191 -7.62 -20.75 0.01
CA ARG A 191 -6.71 -21.33 -1.01
C ARG A 191 -5.40 -20.55 -1.21
N LEU A 192 -5.28 -19.34 -0.64
CA LEU A 192 -4.08 -18.52 -0.85
C LEU A 192 -2.88 -19.06 -0.08
N TYR A 193 -3.04 -19.34 1.21
CA TYR A 193 -1.96 -19.74 2.09
C TYR A 193 -1.99 -21.23 2.42
N LYS A 194 -0.84 -21.91 2.28
CA LYS A 194 -0.59 -23.22 2.87
C LYS A 194 -0.14 -23.03 4.33
N SER A 195 -0.19 -24.09 5.17
CA SER A 195 0.16 -24.01 6.60
C SER A 195 1.55 -23.42 6.86
N ILE A 196 2.53 -23.69 5.99
CA ILE A 196 3.88 -23.13 6.13
C ILE A 196 3.92 -21.63 5.89
N HIS A 197 3.07 -21.09 5.00
CA HIS A 197 2.95 -19.65 4.75
C HIS A 197 2.41 -18.89 5.96
N LEU A 198 1.55 -19.54 6.76
CA LEU A 198 1.03 -18.98 8.01
C LEU A 198 2.04 -19.07 9.17
N LYS A 199 3.10 -19.87 9.01
CA LYS A 199 4.13 -20.06 10.04
C LYS A 199 5.39 -19.24 9.77
N LYS A 200 5.76 -19.05 8.50
CA LYS A 200 7.01 -18.43 8.08
C LYS A 200 6.84 -17.48 6.92
N TYR A 201 7.51 -16.35 6.98
CA TYR A 201 7.71 -15.42 5.86
C TYR A 201 9.20 -15.11 5.68
N LEU A 202 9.57 -14.68 4.48
CA LEU A 202 10.96 -14.29 4.18
C LEU A 202 11.19 -12.83 4.60
N VAL A 203 12.15 -12.61 5.48
CA VAL A 203 12.53 -11.31 6.02
C VAL A 203 13.84 -10.85 5.40
N LEU A 204 13.88 -9.58 5.01
CA LEU A 204 15.06 -8.85 4.58
C LEU A 204 15.53 -7.98 5.75
N THR A 205 16.79 -8.18 6.19
CA THR A 205 17.46 -7.35 7.19
C THR A 205 18.47 -6.44 6.49
N ASN A 206 18.37 -5.14 6.69
CA ASN A 206 19.36 -4.17 6.21
C ASN A 206 20.64 -4.27 7.06
N LYS A 207 21.78 -4.59 6.43
CA LYS A 207 23.08 -4.75 7.12
C LYS A 207 23.59 -3.47 7.79
N LYS A 208 23.15 -2.30 7.31
CA LYS A 208 23.66 -1.00 7.81
C LYS A 208 23.03 -0.61 9.15
N ASN A 209 21.73 -0.89 9.35
CA ASN A 209 20.96 -0.39 10.50
C ASN A 209 20.14 -1.49 11.21
N ASN A 210 20.29 -2.75 10.80
CA ASN A 210 19.58 -3.93 11.31
C ASN A 210 18.04 -3.86 11.21
N SER A 211 17.50 -2.91 10.43
CA SER A 211 16.06 -2.85 10.20
C SER A 211 15.58 -4.04 9.40
N GLN A 212 14.40 -4.53 9.73
CA GLN A 212 13.80 -5.73 9.16
C GLN A 212 12.48 -5.42 8.46
N ALA A 213 12.24 -6.05 7.32
CA ALA A 213 10.98 -5.98 6.60
C ALA A 213 10.69 -7.32 5.90
N VAL A 214 9.41 -7.63 5.67
CA VAL A 214 9.01 -8.82 4.90
C VAL A 214 9.23 -8.56 3.41
N MET A 215 9.72 -9.57 2.70
CA MET A 215 9.98 -9.52 1.26
C MET A 215 8.68 -9.50 0.44
N GLY A 216 8.52 -8.46 -0.36
CA GLY A 216 7.34 -8.28 -1.22
C GLY A 216 6.24 -7.48 -0.54
N CYS A 217 5.24 -7.12 -1.32
CA CYS A 217 4.20 -6.18 -0.94
C CYS A 217 2.89 -6.54 -1.63
N GLY A 218 1.77 -6.53 -0.91
CA GLY A 218 0.42 -6.51 -1.47
C GLY A 218 0.07 -5.12 -2.00
N HIS A 219 -1.06 -4.98 -2.70
CA HIS A 219 -1.49 -3.69 -3.25
C HIS A 219 -2.96 -3.34 -2.95
N PHE A 220 -3.64 -4.07 -2.06
CA PHE A 220 -4.94 -3.62 -1.56
C PHE A 220 -4.79 -2.44 -0.57
N VAL A 221 -3.64 -2.37 0.13
CA VAL A 221 -3.15 -1.21 0.84
C VAL A 221 -1.63 -1.14 0.74
N ALA A 222 -1.12 -0.07 0.16
CA ALA A 222 0.31 0.13 0.04
C ALA A 222 0.68 1.61 -0.07
N THR A 223 1.72 2.01 0.63
CA THR A 223 2.35 3.32 0.49
C THR A 223 3.40 3.25 -0.60
N VAL A 224 3.35 4.18 -1.52
CA VAL A 224 4.21 4.26 -2.70
C VAL A 224 4.96 5.60 -2.67
N HIS A 225 6.25 5.57 -2.93
CA HIS A 225 7.01 6.80 -3.10
C HIS A 225 6.53 7.53 -4.36
N ARG A 226 6.25 8.85 -4.26
CA ARG A 226 5.72 9.68 -5.35
C ARG A 226 6.44 9.48 -6.69
N VAL A 227 7.76 9.35 -6.68
CA VAL A 227 8.58 9.13 -7.88
C VAL A 227 8.08 7.98 -8.76
N VAL A 228 7.41 6.97 -8.17
CA VAL A 228 6.85 5.84 -8.93
C VAL A 228 5.68 6.30 -9.79
N PHE A 229 4.85 7.23 -9.30
CA PHE A 229 3.76 7.83 -10.08
C PHE A 229 4.26 8.88 -11.07
N ASP A 230 5.24 9.71 -10.68
CA ASP A 230 5.76 10.78 -11.54
C ASP A 230 6.47 10.22 -12.78
N LYS A 231 7.22 9.12 -12.61
CA LYS A 231 7.99 8.44 -13.68
C LYS A 231 7.28 7.20 -14.24
N GLY A 232 6.11 6.85 -13.71
CA GLY A 232 5.28 5.74 -14.18
C GLY A 232 4.50 6.10 -15.46
N SER A 233 3.55 5.23 -15.84
CA SER A 233 2.67 5.51 -16.96
C SER A 233 1.75 6.68 -16.65
N SER A 234 1.69 7.65 -17.57
CA SER A 234 0.73 8.76 -17.53
C SER A 234 -0.55 8.47 -18.31
N GLU A 235 -0.57 7.38 -19.06
CA GLU A 235 -1.73 7.01 -19.87
C GLU A 235 -2.85 6.44 -19.01
N PRO A 236 -4.11 6.65 -19.38
CA PRO A 236 -5.24 6.07 -18.65
C PRO A 236 -5.28 4.54 -18.80
N ALA A 237 -5.87 3.88 -17.80
CA ALA A 237 -6.18 2.46 -17.88
C ALA A 237 -7.50 2.27 -18.66
N PHE A 238 -7.50 1.37 -19.66
CA PHE A 238 -8.70 1.09 -20.48
C PHE A 238 -9.65 0.08 -19.83
N PHE A 239 -9.24 -0.60 -18.76
CA PHE A 239 -10.07 -1.57 -18.05
C PHE A 239 -10.42 -1.04 -16.66
N LYS A 240 -11.69 -1.16 -16.27
CA LYS A 240 -12.17 -0.75 -14.94
C LYS A 240 -11.51 -1.56 -13.82
N ILE A 241 -11.56 -2.88 -13.94
CA ILE A 241 -10.88 -3.86 -13.10
C ILE A 241 -10.47 -5.02 -14.01
N SER A 242 -9.20 -5.42 -13.97
CA SER A 242 -8.74 -6.66 -14.56
C SER A 242 -7.53 -7.18 -13.81
N ASN A 243 -7.28 -8.48 -13.87
CA ASN A 243 -6.09 -9.08 -13.31
C ASN A 243 -4.83 -8.41 -13.90
N GLY A 244 -3.99 -7.82 -13.04
CA GLY A 244 -2.73 -7.19 -13.42
C GLY A 244 -2.79 -5.70 -13.79
N VAL A 245 -3.96 -5.03 -13.79
CA VAL A 245 -4.02 -3.58 -14.09
C VAL A 245 -3.25 -2.78 -13.04
N VAL A 246 -3.46 -3.05 -11.74
CA VAL A 246 -2.72 -2.37 -10.68
C VAL A 246 -1.21 -2.60 -10.83
N SER A 247 -0.82 -3.84 -11.13
CA SER A 247 0.59 -4.18 -11.35
C SER A 247 1.21 -3.42 -12.51
N LYS A 248 0.46 -3.20 -13.60
CA LYS A 248 0.95 -2.43 -14.78
C LYS A 248 1.29 -0.99 -14.41
N PHE A 249 0.52 -0.36 -13.53
CA PHE A 249 0.63 1.07 -13.23
C PHE A 249 1.44 1.38 -11.95
N ILE A 250 1.61 0.41 -11.05
CA ILE A 250 2.32 0.61 -9.78
C ILE A 250 3.50 -0.35 -9.65
N ASP A 251 3.26 -1.68 -9.66
CA ASP A 251 4.29 -2.67 -9.34
C ASP A 251 5.42 -2.71 -10.39
N ILE A 252 5.05 -2.74 -11.66
CA ILE A 252 6.01 -2.79 -12.78
C ILE A 252 6.81 -1.48 -12.88
N PRO A 253 6.21 -0.28 -12.80
CA PRO A 253 6.97 0.97 -12.70
C PRO A 253 7.93 0.99 -11.51
N ASN A 254 7.49 0.59 -10.32
CA ASN A 254 8.33 0.50 -9.14
C ASN A 254 9.57 -0.39 -9.39
N GLU A 255 9.37 -1.59 -9.94
CA GLU A 255 10.48 -2.50 -10.25
C GLU A 255 11.40 -1.93 -11.34
N LYS A 256 10.85 -1.39 -12.44
CA LYS A 256 11.64 -0.80 -13.55
C LYS A 256 12.46 0.41 -13.13
N LEU A 257 11.98 1.18 -12.17
CA LEU A 257 12.67 2.32 -11.60
C LEU A 257 13.78 1.92 -10.62
N GLY A 258 13.92 0.64 -10.30
CA GLY A 258 14.99 0.13 -9.44
C GLY A 258 14.66 0.14 -7.96
N PHE A 259 13.38 0.18 -7.57
CA PHE A 259 12.96 0.23 -6.17
C PHE A 259 12.64 -1.15 -5.59
N LEU A 260 12.81 -1.27 -4.27
CA LEU A 260 12.37 -2.42 -3.48
C LEU A 260 10.85 -2.39 -3.27
N ARG A 261 10.29 -3.57 -2.99
CA ARG A 261 8.92 -3.77 -2.48
C ARG A 261 8.98 -4.56 -1.19
N LEU A 262 8.51 -3.97 -0.11
CA LEU A 262 8.59 -4.52 1.23
C LEU A 262 7.24 -4.43 1.95
N ALA A 263 7.12 -5.13 3.07
CA ALA A 263 6.01 -4.98 3.99
C ALA A 263 6.51 -4.94 5.45
N THR A 264 5.69 -4.40 6.34
CA THR A 264 5.93 -4.50 7.79
C THR A 264 5.94 -5.95 8.23
N LYS A 265 6.62 -6.27 9.34
CA LYS A 265 6.56 -7.61 9.96
C LYS A 265 5.26 -7.80 10.72
N GLU A 266 4.80 -6.74 11.35
CA GLU A 266 3.51 -6.65 12.03
C GLU A 266 2.37 -6.53 11.00
N ASN A 267 1.21 -7.08 11.34
CA ASN A 267 -0.02 -6.86 10.58
C ASN A 267 -0.71 -5.61 11.13
N LEU A 268 -0.57 -4.48 10.41
CA LEU A 268 -1.03 -3.17 10.85
C LEU A 268 -2.29 -2.68 10.10
N ALA A 269 -2.85 -3.52 9.24
CA ALA A 269 -4.15 -3.31 8.63
C ALA A 269 -4.81 -4.65 8.28
N PHE A 270 -6.14 -4.65 8.09
CA PHE A 270 -6.88 -5.82 7.65
C PHE A 270 -7.65 -5.51 6.37
N HIS A 271 -7.77 -6.49 5.49
CA HIS A 271 -8.75 -6.48 4.42
C HIS A 271 -10.05 -7.06 4.95
N MET A 272 -11.13 -6.29 4.91
CA MET A 272 -12.41 -6.66 5.52
C MET A 272 -13.31 -7.48 4.59
N GLY A 273 -13.10 -7.37 3.27
CA GLY A 273 -14.04 -7.91 2.29
C GLY A 273 -15.27 -7.01 2.13
N ASN A 274 -16.41 -7.57 1.81
CA ASN A 274 -17.62 -6.81 1.47
C ASN A 274 -18.77 -6.91 2.51
N PHE A 275 -18.53 -7.55 3.65
CA PHE A 275 -19.47 -7.61 4.78
C PHE A 275 -18.74 -7.38 6.10
N THR A 276 -19.43 -6.77 7.07
CA THR A 276 -18.91 -6.60 8.42
C THR A 276 -19.02 -7.87 9.24
N GLU A 277 -18.02 -8.13 10.07
CA GLU A 277 -17.96 -9.23 11.02
C GLU A 277 -17.76 -8.70 12.46
N PRO A 278 -18.20 -9.42 13.52
CA PRO A 278 -18.09 -8.96 14.92
C PRO A 278 -16.70 -8.51 15.33
N TRP A 279 -15.65 -9.22 14.89
CA TRP A 279 -14.26 -8.90 15.21
C TRP A 279 -13.82 -7.50 14.72
N MET A 280 -14.44 -6.98 13.65
CA MET A 280 -14.10 -5.65 13.11
C MET A 280 -14.53 -4.55 14.09
N PHE A 281 -15.68 -4.72 14.73
CA PHE A 281 -16.17 -3.79 15.76
C PHE A 281 -15.38 -3.93 17.06
N GLU A 282 -14.93 -5.13 17.41
CA GLU A 282 -14.03 -5.36 18.55
C GLU A 282 -12.69 -4.66 18.33
N GLU A 283 -12.05 -4.84 17.18
CA GLU A 283 -10.81 -4.15 16.81
C GLU A 283 -11.04 -2.61 16.79
N PHE A 284 -12.18 -2.14 16.27
CA PHE A 284 -12.48 -0.71 16.21
C PHE A 284 -12.54 -0.06 17.60
N ARG A 285 -13.12 -0.76 18.60
CA ARG A 285 -13.18 -0.26 19.99
C ARG A 285 -11.81 -0.12 20.64
N THR A 286 -10.80 -0.79 20.13
CA THR A 286 -9.40 -0.69 20.63
C THR A 286 -8.63 0.47 20.02
N LEU A 287 -9.13 1.08 18.95
CA LEU A 287 -8.45 2.17 18.27
C LEU A 287 -8.40 3.41 19.15
N LYS A 288 -7.27 4.10 19.09
CA LYS A 288 -7.04 5.40 19.73
C LYS A 288 -6.77 6.45 18.67
N LYS A 289 -7.21 7.68 18.92
CA LYS A 289 -6.87 8.79 18.03
C LYS A 289 -5.36 8.99 18.01
N GLU A 290 -4.78 9.02 16.81
CA GLU A 290 -3.37 9.34 16.62
C GLU A 290 -3.14 10.84 16.83
N ILE A 291 -2.13 11.18 17.63
CA ILE A 291 -1.82 12.57 18.00
C ILE A 291 -0.39 12.98 17.59
N SER A 292 0.37 12.08 16.96
CA SER A 292 1.73 12.38 16.53
C SER A 292 1.79 13.33 15.33
N ASN A 293 2.96 13.95 15.15
CA ASN A 293 3.26 14.79 13.99
C ASN A 293 3.95 13.99 12.85
N GLY A 294 3.92 12.65 12.92
CA GLY A 294 4.61 11.80 11.97
C GLY A 294 6.13 11.81 12.16
N ILE A 295 6.84 11.49 11.09
CA ILE A 295 8.31 11.50 11.06
C ILE A 295 8.84 12.83 10.49
N ASP A 296 10.14 13.10 10.68
CA ASP A 296 10.81 14.17 9.95
C ASP A 296 10.94 13.78 8.47
N SER A 297 10.18 14.48 7.62
CA SER A 297 10.12 14.21 6.18
C SER A 297 11.42 14.50 5.45
N SER A 298 12.40 15.20 6.06
CA SER A 298 13.75 15.38 5.51
C SER A 298 14.51 14.05 5.41
N ASN A 299 14.16 13.08 6.26
CA ASN A 299 14.74 11.73 6.26
C ASN A 299 14.15 10.81 5.16
N LEU A 300 13.11 11.24 4.46
CA LEU A 300 12.52 10.51 3.32
C LEU A 300 13.38 10.71 2.06
N VAL A 301 14.49 10.01 2.03
CA VAL A 301 15.44 10.04 0.89
C VAL A 301 15.13 8.86 -0.02
N SER A 302 14.93 9.15 -1.32
CA SER A 302 14.68 8.11 -2.33
C SER A 302 15.97 7.81 -3.11
N LYS A 303 16.39 6.56 -3.11
CA LYS A 303 17.50 6.01 -3.91
C LYS A 303 17.01 4.84 -4.73
N SER A 304 17.42 4.75 -5.99
CA SER A 304 17.03 3.65 -6.85
C SER A 304 18.25 2.92 -7.40
N PHE A 305 18.08 1.65 -7.70
CA PHE A 305 19.07 0.86 -8.40
C PHE A 305 19.04 1.17 -9.91
N ASN A 306 20.18 1.00 -10.55
CA ASN A 306 20.27 1.12 -11.99
C ASN A 306 19.72 -0.13 -12.71
N LYS A 307 19.57 -0.02 -14.04
CA LYS A 307 19.05 -1.11 -14.88
C LYS A 307 19.86 -2.41 -14.79
N LYS A 308 21.20 -2.32 -14.59
CA LYS A 308 22.08 -3.51 -14.44
C LYS A 308 21.74 -4.26 -13.16
N ALA A 309 21.55 -3.57 -12.05
CA ALA A 309 21.15 -4.17 -10.77
C ALA A 309 19.80 -4.90 -10.90
N THR A 310 18.80 -4.24 -11.49
CA THR A 310 17.48 -4.85 -11.76
C THR A 310 17.61 -6.09 -12.65
N PHE A 311 18.47 -6.06 -13.67
CA PHE A 311 18.72 -7.21 -14.55
C PHE A 311 19.34 -8.39 -13.81
N ILE A 312 20.35 -8.15 -12.95
CA ILE A 312 20.95 -9.18 -12.09
C ILE A 312 19.89 -9.79 -11.17
N GLY A 313 19.07 -8.97 -10.54
CA GLY A 313 17.96 -9.43 -9.71
C GLY A 313 16.96 -10.29 -10.47
N LYS A 314 16.65 -9.95 -11.72
CA LYS A 314 15.79 -10.79 -12.60
C LYS A 314 16.42 -12.14 -12.92
N ILE A 315 17.73 -12.20 -13.16
CA ILE A 315 18.44 -13.47 -13.34
C ILE A 315 18.31 -14.31 -12.06
N TYR A 316 18.52 -13.70 -10.89
CA TYR A 316 18.39 -14.39 -9.61
C TYR A 316 16.99 -14.95 -9.39
N LEU A 317 15.94 -14.16 -9.69
CA LEU A 317 14.55 -14.63 -9.66
C LEU A 317 14.26 -15.79 -10.63
N ARG A 318 14.91 -15.81 -11.82
CA ARG A 318 14.78 -16.92 -12.75
C ARG A 318 15.42 -18.19 -12.18
N LEU A 319 16.59 -18.09 -11.56
CA LEU A 319 17.24 -19.21 -10.89
C LEU A 319 16.40 -19.80 -9.76
N LEU A 320 15.66 -18.96 -9.02
CA LEU A 320 14.72 -19.41 -7.98
C LEU A 320 13.55 -20.25 -8.50
N LYS A 321 13.24 -20.19 -9.80
CA LYS A 321 12.26 -21.10 -10.42
C LYS A 321 12.77 -22.53 -10.51
N ILE A 322 14.10 -22.74 -10.51
CA ILE A 322 14.73 -24.04 -10.48
C ILE A 322 14.62 -24.62 -9.07
N LYS A 323 13.85 -25.69 -8.90
CA LYS A 323 13.54 -26.30 -7.59
C LYS A 323 14.79 -26.63 -6.77
N ALA A 324 15.81 -27.23 -7.41
CA ALA A 324 17.06 -27.62 -6.74
C ALA A 324 17.81 -26.40 -6.17
N PHE A 325 17.98 -25.35 -7.00
CA PHE A 325 18.64 -24.10 -6.58
C PHE A 325 17.85 -23.42 -5.46
N ARG A 326 16.54 -23.29 -5.61
CA ARG A 326 15.67 -22.70 -4.62
C ARG A 326 15.73 -23.43 -3.28
N ASN A 327 15.66 -24.77 -3.28
CA ASN A 327 15.70 -25.55 -2.05
C ASN A 327 17.06 -25.43 -1.36
N LEU A 328 18.17 -25.40 -2.09
CA LEU A 328 19.50 -25.18 -1.54
C LEU A 328 19.56 -23.80 -0.84
N LEU A 329 19.08 -22.76 -1.52
CA LEU A 329 19.10 -21.39 -1.01
C LEU A 329 18.18 -21.22 0.21
N PHE A 330 16.97 -21.79 0.15
CA PHE A 330 15.99 -21.67 1.24
C PHE A 330 16.45 -22.43 2.49
N ARG A 331 17.18 -23.56 2.33
CA ARG A 331 17.86 -24.22 3.47
C ARG A 331 18.84 -23.26 4.16
N ARG A 332 19.61 -22.51 3.38
CA ARG A 332 20.52 -21.48 3.93
C ARG A 332 19.78 -20.36 4.64
N PHE A 333 18.56 -20.05 4.23
CA PHE A 333 17.70 -19.05 4.89
C PHE A 333 16.86 -19.62 6.05
N GLY A 334 17.07 -20.89 6.43
CA GLY A 334 16.45 -21.49 7.61
C GLY A 334 15.17 -22.28 7.35
N ILE A 335 14.91 -22.72 6.08
CA ILE A 335 13.76 -23.57 5.77
C ILE A 335 14.10 -24.65 4.74
N LYS A 336 13.59 -25.88 4.93
CA LYS A 336 13.89 -27.00 4.01
C LYS A 336 12.96 -27.01 2.78
N ASP A 337 11.67 -26.89 3.02
CA ASP A 337 10.64 -26.98 1.98
C ASP A 337 9.65 -25.81 2.11
N TYR A 338 9.67 -24.91 1.14
CA TYR A 338 8.76 -23.78 1.06
C TYR A 338 8.09 -23.75 -0.30
N PRO A 339 6.79 -24.04 -0.41
CA PRO A 339 6.06 -23.99 -1.66
C PRO A 339 5.91 -22.52 -2.11
N ILE A 340 5.99 -22.34 -3.41
CA ILE A 340 5.79 -21.04 -4.06
C ILE A 340 4.42 -21.02 -4.72
#